data_f05cdedd5997aa015be922a0616750dd
#
_entry.id   f05cdedd5997aa015be922a0616750dd
#
_cell.length_a   1.000
_cell.length_b   1.000
_cell.length_c   1.000
_cell.angle_alpha   90.00
_cell.angle_beta   90.00
_cell.angle_gamma   90.00
#
_symmetry.space_group_name_H-M   'P 1'
#
loop_
_entity.id
_entity.type
_entity.pdbx_description
1 polymer ?
#
loop_
_entity_poly.entity_id
_entity_poly.type
_entity_poly.pdbx_seq_one_letter_code
_entity_poly.pdbx_strand_id
1 'polypeptide(L)'
;AYDAAYAKAFKNYNKNDGVEITVNEHGQFQVKNPSGDAFNSDDGDATNATGGGTTNNADTGMDDHNINLAITGLTNAANNVTENVKFTASMAPLSGSLSSGDAARVTDSLNMAAHSSSTDIYDSLGTKHNVKMDFVKRGYTENGGTEWTMVIQVAEPNQISTTEPKNVITGYVRFNPDGSLATYSPASITFGAQNGSSIGQHIELKFGTTQTTDGLTSTDNNSSTSDISQDGYASGELHGLRIDGAGTLIGSFTNGRSLGLAQVGVAKFANNQGLAGEGGNLFSRTANSGDPIIGAAQT
;
A
#
# COMPACT_ATOMS: atom_id res chain seq x y z
N ALA A 1 12.90 -32.60 -3.42
CA ALA A 1 12.83 -34.05 -3.68
C ALA A 1 12.36 -34.32 -5.12
N TYR A 2 11.36 -33.62 -5.62
CA TYR A 2 10.82 -33.78 -6.96
C TYR A 2 11.82 -33.35 -8.04
N ASP A 3 12.43 -32.15 -7.86
CA ASP A 3 13.45 -31.63 -8.77
C ASP A 3 14.67 -32.57 -8.92
N ALA A 4 15.10 -33.20 -7.82
CA ALA A 4 16.23 -34.12 -7.87
C ALA A 4 15.91 -35.44 -8.62
N ALA A 5 14.65 -35.86 -8.53
CA ALA A 5 14.20 -37.03 -9.27
C ALA A 5 14.08 -36.72 -10.78
N TYR A 6 13.61 -35.55 -11.13
CA TYR A 6 13.54 -35.09 -12.52
C TYR A 6 14.92 -34.87 -13.12
N ALA A 7 15.82 -34.16 -12.43
CA ALA A 7 17.19 -33.95 -12.88
C ALA A 7 17.97 -35.28 -13.05
N LYS A 8 17.59 -36.34 -12.34
CA LYS A 8 18.16 -37.67 -12.49
C LYS A 8 17.56 -38.46 -13.69
N ALA A 9 16.27 -38.19 -13.97
CA ALA A 9 15.57 -38.85 -15.08
C ALA A 9 15.89 -38.20 -16.44
N PHE A 10 16.09 -36.86 -16.44
CA PHE A 10 16.35 -36.05 -17.63
C PHE A 10 17.70 -35.37 -17.49
N LYS A 11 18.67 -35.77 -18.30
CA LYS A 11 20.08 -35.36 -18.20
C LYS A 11 20.28 -33.82 -18.27
N ASN A 12 19.40 -33.12 -18.97
CA ASN A 12 19.48 -31.69 -19.22
C ASN A 12 18.26 -30.92 -18.69
N TYR A 13 17.52 -31.49 -17.73
CA TYR A 13 16.37 -30.82 -17.15
C TYR A 13 16.76 -29.49 -16.47
N ASN A 14 16.20 -28.40 -16.94
CA ASN A 14 16.27 -27.10 -16.30
C ASN A 14 14.91 -26.79 -15.66
N LYS A 15 14.86 -26.69 -14.34
CA LYS A 15 13.63 -26.41 -13.60
C LYS A 15 12.96 -25.06 -13.96
N ASN A 16 13.72 -24.17 -14.63
CA ASN A 16 13.21 -22.85 -15.05
C ASN A 16 12.49 -22.90 -16.40
N ASP A 17 12.53 -24.01 -17.09
CA ASP A 17 11.90 -24.18 -18.41
C ASP A 17 10.47 -24.74 -18.33
N GLY A 18 10.00 -25.03 -17.12
CA GLY A 18 8.63 -25.47 -16.86
C GLY A 18 7.61 -24.33 -16.93
N VAL A 19 6.32 -24.70 -16.96
CA VAL A 19 5.22 -23.76 -16.87
C VAL A 19 5.33 -22.92 -15.61
N GLU A 20 5.37 -21.62 -15.76
CA GLU A 20 5.42 -20.66 -14.66
C GLU A 20 4.02 -20.21 -14.31
N ILE A 21 3.65 -20.33 -13.03
CA ILE A 21 2.42 -19.77 -12.51
C ILE A 21 2.80 -18.78 -11.41
N THR A 22 2.49 -17.52 -11.64
CA THR A 22 2.79 -16.42 -10.72
C THR A 22 1.55 -15.59 -10.43
N VAL A 23 1.62 -14.76 -9.41
CA VAL A 23 0.62 -13.73 -9.13
C VAL A 23 1.31 -12.38 -9.28
N ASN A 24 0.80 -11.53 -10.16
CA ASN A 24 1.37 -10.22 -10.38
C ASN A 24 0.92 -9.20 -9.31
N GLU A 25 1.48 -8.00 -9.36
CA GLU A 25 1.17 -6.89 -8.44
C GLU A 25 -0.30 -6.44 -8.44
N HIS A 26 -1.05 -6.80 -9.48
CA HIS A 26 -2.48 -6.51 -9.60
C HIS A 26 -3.37 -7.64 -9.06
N GLY A 27 -2.76 -8.66 -8.42
CA GLY A 27 -3.50 -9.80 -7.89
C GLY A 27 -4.06 -10.72 -8.97
N GLN A 28 -3.49 -10.71 -10.17
CA GLN A 28 -3.89 -11.56 -11.29
C GLN A 28 -2.98 -12.79 -11.34
N PHE A 29 -3.57 -13.95 -11.56
CA PHE A 29 -2.79 -15.13 -11.90
C PHE A 29 -2.25 -14.99 -13.32
N GLN A 30 -0.98 -15.23 -13.47
CA GLN A 30 -0.27 -15.22 -14.73
C GLN A 30 0.29 -16.62 -14.98
N VAL A 31 -0.02 -17.18 -16.14
CA VAL A 31 0.51 -18.46 -16.61
C VAL A 31 1.35 -18.21 -17.85
N LYS A 32 2.59 -18.64 -17.79
CA LYS A 32 3.55 -18.56 -18.88
C LYS A 32 4.04 -19.97 -19.20
N ASN A 33 4.08 -20.26 -20.49
CA ASN A 33 4.68 -21.48 -21.02
C ASN A 33 5.95 -21.06 -21.77
N PRO A 34 7.14 -21.09 -21.13
CA PRO A 34 8.39 -20.67 -21.78
C PRO A 34 8.70 -21.51 -23.01
N SER A 35 9.48 -20.99 -23.92
CA SER A 35 9.99 -21.78 -25.05
C SER A 35 10.94 -22.86 -24.55
N GLY A 36 10.78 -24.05 -25.10
CA GLY A 36 11.53 -25.25 -24.69
C GLY A 36 12.93 -25.34 -25.26
N ASP A 37 13.52 -24.26 -25.73
CA ASP A 37 14.82 -24.25 -26.43
C ASP A 37 16.00 -24.81 -25.62
N ALA A 38 15.88 -24.86 -24.31
CA ALA A 38 16.96 -25.37 -23.45
C ALA A 38 17.19 -26.88 -23.55
N PHE A 39 16.22 -27.60 -24.08
CA PHE A 39 16.34 -29.05 -24.24
C PHE A 39 16.92 -29.48 -25.56
N ASN A 40 17.07 -28.56 -26.48
CA ASN A 40 17.30 -28.87 -27.89
C ASN A 40 18.77 -29.01 -28.29
N SER A 41 19.72 -28.67 -27.43
CA SER A 41 21.11 -28.58 -27.87
C SER A 41 22.05 -29.65 -27.31
N ASP A 42 21.66 -30.37 -26.25
CA ASP A 42 22.63 -31.15 -25.48
C ASP A 42 22.24 -32.62 -25.23
N ASP A 43 21.11 -33.09 -25.73
CA ASP A 43 20.70 -34.48 -25.56
C ASP A 43 21.48 -35.47 -26.41
N GLY A 44 22.31 -34.96 -27.31
CA GLY A 44 23.15 -35.81 -28.17
C GLY A 44 22.41 -36.43 -29.37
N ASP A 45 21.16 -36.02 -29.61
CA ASP A 45 20.42 -36.43 -30.79
C ASP A 45 20.76 -35.51 -31.98
N ALA A 46 21.61 -35.98 -32.85
CA ALA A 46 22.03 -35.27 -34.07
C ALA A 46 20.90 -35.05 -35.08
N THR A 47 19.73 -35.61 -34.88
CA THR A 47 18.59 -35.50 -35.80
C THR A 47 17.73 -34.26 -35.56
N ASN A 48 17.89 -33.60 -34.42
CA ASN A 48 17.09 -32.44 -34.02
C ASN A 48 17.86 -31.09 -34.11
N ALA A 49 19.04 -31.09 -34.76
CA ALA A 49 19.91 -29.92 -34.88
C ALA A 49 19.37 -28.82 -35.82
N THR A 50 18.15 -28.93 -36.32
CA THR A 50 17.53 -27.91 -37.19
C THR A 50 16.40 -27.25 -36.42
N GLY A 51 16.76 -26.15 -35.79
CA GLY A 51 15.80 -25.32 -35.03
C GLY A 51 14.56 -25.00 -35.86
N GLY A 52 13.41 -25.11 -35.22
CA GLY A 52 12.11 -24.79 -35.77
C GLY A 52 11.29 -26.03 -36.10
N GLY A 53 11.48 -27.10 -35.39
CA GLY A 53 10.70 -28.28 -35.56
C GLY A 53 9.38 -28.26 -34.83
N THR A 54 8.32 -28.25 -35.57
CA THR A 54 6.98 -28.73 -35.17
C THR A 54 6.97 -30.25 -34.96
N THR A 55 8.11 -30.86 -34.94
CA THR A 55 8.24 -32.30 -34.75
C THR A 55 8.47 -32.55 -33.27
N ASN A 56 7.45 -33.10 -32.67
CA ASN A 56 7.48 -33.68 -31.36
C ASN A 56 8.84 -34.33 -31.10
N ASN A 57 9.62 -33.75 -30.24
CA ASN A 57 10.76 -34.43 -29.73
C ASN A 57 10.25 -35.62 -28.90
N ALA A 58 10.33 -36.82 -29.47
CA ALA A 58 9.87 -38.01 -28.84
C ALA A 58 10.71 -38.36 -27.62
N ASP A 59 11.87 -37.68 -27.45
CA ASP A 59 12.88 -38.11 -26.47
C ASP A 59 12.74 -37.43 -25.11
N THR A 60 12.22 -36.21 -25.04
CA THR A 60 12.15 -35.50 -23.76
C THR A 60 10.74 -35.07 -23.36
N GLY A 61 9.81 -34.96 -24.28
CA GLY A 61 8.42 -34.63 -24.00
C GLY A 61 8.17 -33.28 -23.40
N MET A 62 9.20 -32.42 -23.33
CA MET A 62 9.10 -31.10 -22.68
C MET A 62 9.41 -29.93 -23.61
N ASP A 63 9.91 -30.17 -24.81
CA ASP A 63 10.16 -29.13 -25.81
C ASP A 63 8.87 -28.75 -26.52
N ASP A 64 8.70 -27.45 -26.72
CA ASP A 64 7.59 -26.87 -27.50
C ASP A 64 6.22 -27.50 -27.22
N HIS A 65 6.00 -27.88 -25.97
CA HIS A 65 4.74 -28.49 -25.58
C HIS A 65 3.63 -27.44 -25.43
N ASN A 66 2.51 -27.75 -26.01
CA ASN A 66 1.30 -26.98 -25.82
C ASN A 66 0.59 -27.46 -24.57
N ILE A 67 0.31 -26.56 -23.66
CA ILE A 67 -0.54 -26.85 -22.49
C ILE A 67 -1.98 -26.43 -22.78
N ASN A 68 -2.91 -27.22 -22.32
CA ASN A 68 -4.33 -26.88 -22.38
C ASN A 68 -4.85 -26.65 -20.96
N LEU A 69 -5.19 -25.39 -20.67
CA LEU A 69 -5.70 -25.00 -19.39
C LEU A 69 -7.23 -25.10 -19.40
N ALA A 70 -7.78 -25.96 -18.56
CA ALA A 70 -9.19 -26.07 -18.34
C ALA A 70 -9.53 -25.56 -16.93
N ILE A 71 -10.29 -24.48 -16.86
CA ILE A 71 -10.78 -23.95 -15.61
C ILE A 71 -12.14 -24.55 -15.31
N THR A 72 -12.18 -25.43 -14.32
CA THR A 72 -13.43 -26.00 -13.82
C THR A 72 -13.86 -25.26 -12.56
N GLY A 73 -15.11 -24.82 -12.50
CA GLY A 73 -15.65 -24.16 -11.32
C GLY A 73 -15.55 -25.05 -10.09
N LEU A 74 -15.16 -24.48 -8.97
CA LEU A 74 -15.18 -25.14 -7.68
C LEU A 74 -16.63 -25.36 -7.27
N THR A 75 -17.07 -26.59 -7.23
CA THR A 75 -18.37 -26.93 -6.64
C THR A 75 -18.24 -26.90 -5.13
N ASN A 76 -18.67 -25.83 -4.49
CA ASN A 76 -18.80 -25.80 -3.05
C ASN A 76 -20.18 -26.31 -2.65
N ALA A 77 -20.23 -27.26 -1.73
CA ALA A 77 -21.46 -27.79 -1.14
C ALA A 77 -22.28 -26.74 -0.35
N ALA A 78 -21.73 -25.57 -0.09
CA ALA A 78 -22.33 -24.51 0.69
C ALA A 78 -23.05 -23.43 -0.14
N ASN A 79 -23.43 -23.70 -1.39
CA ASN A 79 -24.38 -22.89 -2.18
C ASN A 79 -24.02 -21.42 -2.45
N ASN A 80 -22.77 -21.01 -2.51
CA ASN A 80 -22.47 -19.66 -2.96
C ASN A 80 -22.20 -19.62 -4.47
N VAL A 81 -23.26 -19.86 -5.24
CA VAL A 81 -23.23 -19.95 -6.71
C VAL A 81 -22.71 -18.65 -7.34
N THR A 82 -23.05 -17.50 -6.78
CA THR A 82 -22.65 -16.19 -7.31
C THR A 82 -21.16 -15.93 -7.20
N GLU A 83 -20.56 -16.29 -6.07
CA GLU A 83 -19.12 -16.13 -5.85
C GLU A 83 -18.30 -17.08 -6.75
N ASN A 84 -18.78 -18.32 -6.89
CA ASN A 84 -18.17 -19.32 -7.75
C ASN A 84 -18.21 -18.90 -9.23
N VAL A 85 -19.33 -18.34 -9.68
CA VAL A 85 -19.47 -17.82 -11.05
C VAL A 85 -18.54 -16.66 -11.32
N LYS A 86 -18.41 -15.72 -10.38
CA LYS A 86 -17.48 -14.58 -10.50
C LYS A 86 -16.02 -15.06 -10.56
N PHE A 87 -15.64 -15.97 -9.67
CA PHE A 87 -14.29 -16.54 -9.67
C PHE A 87 -14.00 -17.26 -10.99
N THR A 88 -14.91 -18.13 -11.44
CA THR A 88 -14.75 -18.86 -12.69
C THR A 88 -14.68 -17.91 -13.89
N ALA A 89 -15.48 -16.86 -13.92
CA ALA A 89 -15.44 -15.83 -14.96
C ALA A 89 -14.08 -15.09 -14.96
N SER A 90 -13.57 -14.72 -13.78
CA SER A 90 -12.27 -14.02 -13.66
C SER A 90 -11.11 -14.90 -14.10
N MET A 91 -11.22 -16.22 -13.95
CA MET A 91 -10.21 -17.18 -14.37
C MET A 91 -10.33 -17.60 -15.85
N ALA A 92 -11.45 -17.28 -16.49
CA ALA A 92 -11.74 -17.69 -17.89
C ALA A 92 -10.64 -17.29 -18.90
N PRO A 93 -9.95 -16.12 -18.78
CA PRO A 93 -8.88 -15.75 -19.69
C PRO A 93 -7.69 -16.73 -19.72
N LEU A 94 -7.50 -17.54 -18.66
CA LEU A 94 -6.47 -18.58 -18.65
C LEU A 94 -6.85 -19.79 -19.48
N SER A 95 -8.14 -20.03 -19.77
CA SER A 95 -8.60 -21.24 -20.45
C SER A 95 -8.12 -21.28 -21.90
N GLY A 96 -7.88 -22.50 -22.37
CA GLY A 96 -7.51 -22.80 -23.75
C GLY A 96 -6.04 -23.20 -23.91
N SER A 97 -5.62 -23.38 -25.17
CA SER A 97 -4.27 -23.80 -25.50
C SER A 97 -3.29 -22.64 -25.36
N LEU A 98 -2.16 -22.85 -24.72
CA LEU A 98 -1.02 -21.94 -24.59
C LEU A 98 0.20 -22.66 -25.14
N SER A 99 0.70 -22.19 -26.30
CA SER A 99 1.87 -22.75 -26.92
C SER A 99 3.15 -22.34 -26.20
N SER A 100 4.18 -23.15 -26.36
CA SER A 100 5.50 -22.82 -25.85
C SER A 100 6.00 -21.50 -26.47
N GLY A 101 6.52 -20.59 -25.66
CA GLY A 101 6.98 -19.28 -26.08
C GLY A 101 5.89 -18.23 -26.33
N ASP A 102 4.61 -18.59 -26.23
CA ASP A 102 3.52 -17.63 -26.31
C ASP A 102 3.57 -16.59 -25.19
N ALA A 103 2.94 -15.45 -25.43
CA ALA A 103 2.76 -14.44 -24.39
C ALA A 103 2.00 -15.03 -23.18
N ALA A 104 2.41 -14.64 -21.99
CA ALA A 104 1.76 -15.10 -20.77
C ALA A 104 0.27 -14.75 -20.78
N ARG A 105 -0.57 -15.72 -20.36
CA ARG A 105 -1.99 -15.46 -20.11
C ARG A 105 -2.18 -14.95 -18.71
N VAL A 106 -3.06 -13.98 -18.58
CA VAL A 106 -3.33 -13.30 -17.32
C VAL A 106 -4.82 -13.32 -17.04
N THR A 107 -5.21 -13.61 -15.81
CA THR A 107 -6.63 -13.51 -15.39
C THR A 107 -7.10 -12.07 -15.39
N ASP A 108 -8.40 -11.88 -15.30
CA ASP A 108 -8.91 -10.61 -14.79
C ASP A 108 -8.44 -10.40 -13.35
N SER A 109 -8.41 -9.15 -12.91
CA SER A 109 -8.06 -8.83 -11.53
C SER A 109 -9.04 -9.52 -10.58
N LEU A 110 -8.52 -10.41 -9.73
CA LEU A 110 -9.32 -11.11 -8.73
C LEU A 110 -9.63 -10.16 -7.58
N ASN A 111 -10.60 -9.31 -7.78
CA ASN A 111 -11.10 -8.48 -6.70
C ASN A 111 -12.06 -9.31 -5.84
N MET A 112 -11.51 -10.05 -4.90
CA MET A 112 -12.28 -10.85 -3.94
C MET A 112 -12.78 -10.04 -2.74
N ALA A 113 -12.42 -8.76 -2.67
CA ALA A 113 -12.86 -7.89 -1.60
C ALA A 113 -14.36 -7.60 -1.73
N ALA A 114 -15.11 -7.79 -0.64
CA ALA A 114 -16.50 -7.37 -0.55
C ALA A 114 -16.61 -5.84 -0.56
N HIS A 115 -15.55 -5.15 -0.10
CA HIS A 115 -15.43 -3.70 -0.12
C HIS A 115 -13.98 -3.30 -0.30
N SER A 116 -13.75 -2.28 -1.13
CA SER A 116 -12.44 -1.68 -1.35
C SER A 116 -12.54 -0.18 -1.16
N SER A 117 -11.58 0.40 -0.48
CA SER A 117 -11.43 1.84 -0.34
C SER A 117 -9.98 2.24 -0.54
N SER A 118 -9.74 3.49 -0.87
CA SER A 118 -8.38 4.02 -0.98
C SER A 118 -8.30 5.44 -0.47
N THR A 119 -7.15 5.80 0.06
CA THR A 119 -6.85 7.15 0.52
C THR A 119 -5.43 7.52 0.16
N ASP A 120 -5.18 8.81 0.08
CA ASP A 120 -3.84 9.32 -0.14
C ASP A 120 -3.18 9.67 1.20
N ILE A 121 -1.93 9.28 1.37
CA ILE A 121 -1.07 9.67 2.48
C ILE A 121 0.10 10.49 1.95
N TYR A 122 0.78 11.21 2.82
CA TYR A 122 1.93 12.03 2.45
C TYR A 122 3.16 11.59 3.25
N ASP A 123 4.29 11.48 2.57
CA ASP A 123 5.57 11.20 3.20
C ASP A 123 6.21 12.47 3.80
N SER A 124 7.37 12.33 4.43
CA SER A 124 8.08 13.44 5.07
C SER A 124 8.59 14.51 4.10
N LEU A 125 8.63 14.22 2.80
CA LEU A 125 8.94 15.18 1.73
C LEU A 125 7.67 15.82 1.15
N GLY A 126 6.47 15.41 1.61
CA GLY A 126 5.19 15.85 1.10
C GLY A 126 4.80 15.22 -0.24
N THR A 127 5.41 14.10 -0.61
CA THR A 127 5.01 13.32 -1.78
C THR A 127 3.80 12.48 -1.44
N LYS A 128 2.86 12.45 -2.37
CA LYS A 128 1.61 11.72 -2.23
C LYS A 128 1.77 10.24 -2.58
N HIS A 129 1.24 9.36 -1.75
CA HIS A 129 1.19 7.93 -1.94
C HIS A 129 -0.23 7.43 -1.72
N ASN A 130 -0.70 6.53 -2.56
CA ASN A 130 -2.03 5.93 -2.42
C ASN A 130 -1.95 4.65 -1.56
N VAL A 131 -2.84 4.54 -0.59
CA VAL A 131 -3.03 3.36 0.24
C VAL A 131 -4.39 2.77 -0.09
N LYS A 132 -4.40 1.52 -0.50
CA LYS A 132 -5.61 0.75 -0.77
C LYS A 132 -5.92 -0.15 0.42
N MET A 133 -7.19 -0.24 0.79
CA MET A 133 -7.70 -1.12 1.84
C MET A 133 -8.81 -1.98 1.25
N ASP A 134 -8.62 -3.27 1.32
CA ASP A 134 -9.59 -4.27 0.87
C ASP A 134 -10.14 -5.03 2.07
N PHE A 135 -11.46 -5.20 2.11
CA PHE A 135 -12.16 -5.89 3.19
C PHE A 135 -12.86 -7.12 2.65
N VAL A 136 -12.58 -8.27 3.24
CA VAL A 136 -13.15 -9.57 2.86
C VAL A 136 -13.86 -10.17 4.07
N LYS A 137 -15.17 -10.42 3.96
CA LYS A 137 -15.94 -11.05 5.03
C LYS A 137 -15.44 -12.48 5.23
N ARG A 138 -15.01 -12.79 6.45
CA ARG A 138 -14.47 -14.11 6.80
C ARG A 138 -15.52 -15.03 7.40
N GLY A 139 -16.41 -14.49 8.21
CA GLY A 139 -17.43 -15.27 8.88
C GLY A 139 -18.08 -14.55 10.04
N TYR A 140 -18.60 -15.34 10.95
CA TYR A 140 -19.21 -14.86 12.18
C TYR A 140 -18.31 -15.20 13.38
N THR A 141 -18.31 -14.33 14.38
CA THR A 141 -17.67 -14.58 15.67
C THR A 141 -18.56 -15.48 16.54
N GLU A 142 -17.96 -16.11 17.54
CA GLU A 142 -18.72 -16.95 18.50
C GLU A 142 -19.90 -16.21 19.19
N ASN A 143 -19.78 -14.90 19.31
CA ASN A 143 -20.80 -14.05 19.92
C ASN A 143 -21.85 -13.52 18.92
N GLY A 144 -21.85 -14.02 17.67
CA GLY A 144 -22.82 -13.63 16.63
C GLY A 144 -22.47 -12.35 15.88
N GLY A 145 -21.34 -11.71 16.16
CA GLY A 145 -20.80 -10.61 15.37
C GLY A 145 -20.13 -11.08 14.07
N THR A 146 -19.60 -10.18 13.30
CA THR A 146 -18.91 -10.50 12.03
C THR A 146 -17.41 -10.25 12.12
N GLU A 147 -16.64 -11.09 11.43
CA GLU A 147 -15.19 -10.93 11.25
C GLU A 147 -14.86 -10.71 9.78
N TRP A 148 -14.02 -9.72 9.54
CA TRP A 148 -13.53 -9.34 8.22
C TRP A 148 -12.01 -9.35 8.22
N THR A 149 -11.42 -9.91 7.16
CA THR A 149 -10.00 -9.72 6.87
C THR A 149 -9.82 -8.36 6.20
N MET A 150 -8.88 -7.60 6.68
CA MET A 150 -8.44 -6.33 6.11
C MET A 150 -7.08 -6.52 5.46
N VAL A 151 -6.94 -6.12 4.22
CA VAL A 151 -5.67 -6.11 3.50
C VAL A 151 -5.34 -4.66 3.15
N ILE A 152 -4.22 -4.17 3.64
CA ILE A 152 -3.71 -2.83 3.37
C ILE A 152 -2.56 -2.98 2.39
N GLN A 153 -2.60 -2.22 1.31
CA GLN A 153 -1.62 -2.28 0.24
C GLN A 153 -1.18 -0.88 -0.19
N VAL A 154 0.11 -0.75 -0.47
CA VAL A 154 0.71 0.42 -1.13
C VAL A 154 1.36 -0.01 -2.43
N ALA A 155 1.48 0.93 -3.39
CA ALA A 155 2.19 0.65 -4.63
C ALA A 155 3.69 0.47 -4.38
N GLU A 156 4.31 -0.50 -5.03
CA GLU A 156 5.77 -0.63 -5.01
C GLU A 156 6.44 0.61 -5.63
N PRO A 157 7.64 0.97 -5.17
CA PRO A 157 8.52 0.29 -4.22
C PRO A 157 8.26 0.61 -2.74
N ASN A 158 7.14 1.25 -2.38
CA ASN A 158 6.83 1.64 -1.01
C ASN A 158 6.61 0.40 -0.12
N GLN A 159 6.91 0.55 1.17
CA GLN A 159 6.87 -0.54 2.13
C GLN A 159 6.03 -0.16 3.35
N ILE A 160 5.23 -1.11 3.82
CA ILE A 160 4.44 -1.01 5.06
C ILE A 160 4.66 -2.24 5.95
N SER A 161 5.45 -3.22 5.49
CA SER A 161 5.76 -4.46 6.20
C SER A 161 7.26 -4.71 6.20
N THR A 162 7.75 -5.42 7.21
CA THR A 162 9.12 -5.91 7.29
C THR A 162 9.30 -7.29 6.66
N THR A 163 8.19 -7.99 6.41
CA THR A 163 8.15 -9.32 5.76
C THR A 163 7.64 -9.20 4.34
N GLU A 164 8.10 -10.07 3.45
CA GLU A 164 7.60 -10.12 2.08
C GLU A 164 6.15 -10.66 2.02
N PRO A 165 5.31 -10.07 1.18
CA PRO A 165 5.53 -8.87 0.36
C PRO A 165 5.53 -7.59 1.23
N LYS A 166 6.55 -6.75 1.07
CA LYS A 166 6.75 -5.57 1.93
C LYS A 166 5.72 -4.47 1.76
N ASN A 167 5.02 -4.46 0.65
CA ASN A 167 4.00 -3.47 0.31
C ASN A 167 2.59 -3.85 0.77
N VAL A 168 2.43 -4.97 1.50
CA VAL A 168 1.13 -5.49 1.94
C VAL A 168 1.17 -5.84 3.43
N ILE A 169 0.11 -5.46 4.15
CA ILE A 169 -0.17 -5.92 5.51
C ILE A 169 -1.58 -6.51 5.55
N THR A 170 -1.71 -7.65 6.20
CA THR A 170 -3.01 -8.28 6.46
C THR A 170 -3.39 -8.09 7.93
N GLY A 171 -4.64 -7.74 8.14
CA GLY A 171 -5.21 -7.55 9.45
C GLY A 171 -6.64 -8.06 9.54
N TYR A 172 -7.34 -7.65 10.58
CA TYR A 172 -8.76 -7.99 10.77
C TYR A 172 -9.55 -6.81 11.34
N VAL A 173 -10.84 -6.83 11.06
CA VAL A 173 -11.84 -5.97 11.70
C VAL A 173 -12.96 -6.87 12.21
N ARG A 174 -13.39 -6.69 13.43
CA ARG A 174 -14.50 -7.42 14.05
C ARG A 174 -15.60 -6.46 14.45
N PHE A 175 -16.81 -6.90 14.27
CA PHE A 175 -18.01 -6.15 14.64
C PHE A 175 -18.83 -6.95 15.64
N ASN A 176 -19.55 -6.23 16.49
CA ASN A 176 -20.52 -6.80 17.41
C ASN A 176 -21.80 -7.23 16.64
N PRO A 177 -22.72 -8.02 17.27
CA PRO A 177 -23.98 -8.40 16.65
C PRO A 177 -24.88 -7.23 16.23
N ASP A 178 -24.75 -6.08 16.88
CA ASP A 178 -25.46 -4.84 16.54
C ASP A 178 -24.83 -4.05 15.38
N GLY A 179 -23.72 -4.56 14.81
CA GLY A 179 -22.99 -3.94 13.72
C GLY A 179 -21.99 -2.87 14.14
N SER A 180 -21.86 -2.56 15.43
CA SER A 180 -20.86 -1.63 15.93
C SER A 180 -19.45 -2.21 15.86
N LEU A 181 -18.43 -1.35 15.79
CA LEU A 181 -17.03 -1.76 15.75
C LEU A 181 -16.63 -2.40 17.10
N ALA A 182 -16.17 -3.65 17.07
CA ALA A 182 -15.67 -4.35 18.27
C ALA A 182 -14.17 -4.18 18.46
N THR A 183 -13.38 -4.52 17.45
CA THR A 183 -11.91 -4.40 17.47
C THR A 183 -11.33 -4.51 16.06
N TYR A 184 -10.11 -4.01 15.89
CA TYR A 184 -9.37 -4.13 14.65
C TYR A 184 -7.86 -4.21 14.89
N SER A 185 -7.15 -4.74 13.94
CA SER A 185 -5.69 -4.82 13.91
C SER A 185 -5.20 -4.88 12.47
N PRO A 186 -4.11 -4.16 12.10
CA PRO A 186 -3.30 -3.31 12.97
C PRO A 186 -3.98 -1.96 13.27
N ALA A 187 -3.63 -1.35 14.40
CA ALA A 187 -4.05 0.00 14.75
C ALA A 187 -3.17 1.08 14.10
N SER A 188 -2.02 0.69 13.59
CA SER A 188 -1.09 1.57 12.90
C SER A 188 -0.24 0.78 11.90
N ILE A 189 0.29 1.48 10.92
CA ILE A 189 1.26 0.94 9.97
C ILE A 189 2.53 1.79 10.00
N THR A 190 3.65 1.16 9.65
CA THR A 190 4.93 1.85 9.51
C THR A 190 5.23 1.97 8.01
N PHE A 191 5.17 3.19 7.51
CA PHE A 191 5.35 3.49 6.09
C PHE A 191 6.78 3.91 5.77
N GLY A 192 7.31 3.43 4.67
CA GLY A 192 8.59 3.85 4.10
C GLY A 192 8.47 3.97 2.59
N ALA A 193 8.61 5.19 2.07
CA ALA A 193 8.76 5.41 0.65
C ALA A 193 10.23 5.28 0.26
N GLN A 194 10.49 4.66 -0.90
CA GLN A 194 11.85 4.48 -1.42
C GLN A 194 12.30 5.67 -2.28
N ASN A 195 11.98 6.90 -1.86
CA ASN A 195 12.22 8.15 -2.59
C ASN A 195 13.15 9.11 -1.84
N GLY A 196 13.81 8.65 -0.77
CA GLY A 196 14.66 9.49 0.08
C GLY A 196 13.93 10.17 1.24
N SER A 197 12.63 9.93 1.41
CA SER A 197 11.90 10.38 2.60
C SER A 197 12.31 9.58 3.85
N SER A 198 11.89 10.06 5.01
CA SER A 198 12.15 9.37 6.28
C SER A 198 11.57 7.96 6.26
N ILE A 199 12.40 6.98 6.62
CA ILE A 199 11.97 5.58 6.74
C ILE A 199 11.24 5.42 8.08
N GLY A 200 10.17 4.60 8.08
CA GLY A 200 9.49 4.23 9.31
C GLY A 200 8.50 5.29 9.82
N GLN A 201 7.85 6.01 8.92
CA GLN A 201 6.79 6.95 9.27
C GLN A 201 5.61 6.19 9.88
N HIS A 202 5.21 6.60 11.06
CA HIS A 202 4.09 6.00 11.78
C HIS A 202 2.77 6.60 11.30
N ILE A 203 1.86 5.74 10.82
CA ILE A 203 0.53 6.13 10.38
C ILE A 203 -0.48 5.40 11.25
N GLU A 204 -1.24 6.15 12.01
CA GLU A 204 -2.31 5.64 12.85
C GLU A 204 -3.58 5.42 12.04
N LEU A 205 -4.19 4.26 12.19
CA LEU A 205 -5.44 3.90 11.52
C LEU A 205 -6.59 4.09 12.50
N LYS A 206 -7.55 4.94 12.14
CA LYS A 206 -8.72 5.24 12.97
C LYS A 206 -9.99 4.83 12.25
N PHE A 207 -10.54 3.70 12.62
CA PHE A 207 -11.76 3.16 12.03
C PHE A 207 -13.01 3.45 12.84
N GLY A 208 -12.92 4.25 13.87
CA GLY A 208 -14.02 4.60 14.78
C GLY A 208 -13.73 4.21 16.23
N THR A 209 -14.65 4.57 17.11
CA THR A 209 -14.61 4.20 18.52
C THR A 209 -15.23 2.82 18.71
N THR A 210 -14.58 1.95 19.47
CA THR A 210 -15.13 0.62 19.78
C THR A 210 -16.46 0.71 20.50
N GLN A 211 -17.38 -0.20 20.19
CA GLN A 211 -18.76 -0.25 20.69
C GLN A 211 -19.64 0.94 20.25
N THR A 212 -19.26 1.63 19.18
CA THR A 212 -20.05 2.71 18.60
C THR A 212 -20.19 2.52 17.09
N THR A 213 -20.99 3.36 16.47
CA THR A 213 -21.23 3.39 15.03
C THR A 213 -20.72 4.67 14.37
N ASP A 214 -19.73 5.32 14.98
CA ASP A 214 -19.15 6.59 14.52
C ASP A 214 -18.09 6.41 13.42
N GLY A 215 -17.78 5.17 13.05
CA GLY A 215 -16.79 4.83 12.02
C GLY A 215 -17.24 3.66 11.16
N LEU A 216 -16.40 2.63 11.06
CA LEU A 216 -16.76 1.41 10.34
C LEU A 216 -17.91 0.69 11.05
N THR A 217 -18.89 0.27 10.25
CA THR A 217 -20.04 -0.52 10.69
C THR A 217 -20.26 -1.71 9.78
N SER A 218 -20.83 -2.79 10.31
CA SER A 218 -21.23 -3.96 9.53
C SER A 218 -22.74 -4.13 9.59
N THR A 219 -23.39 -3.77 8.52
CA THR A 219 -24.87 -3.90 8.37
C THR A 219 -25.18 -4.82 7.19
N ASP A 220 -26.45 -5.17 7.02
CA ASP A 220 -26.93 -5.99 5.89
C ASP A 220 -27.14 -5.17 4.60
N ASN A 221 -26.57 -3.98 4.52
CA ASN A 221 -26.62 -3.12 3.35
C ASN A 221 -25.40 -3.34 2.44
N ASN A 222 -25.50 -2.83 1.21
CA ASN A 222 -24.34 -2.79 0.32
C ASN A 222 -23.22 -1.97 0.94
N SER A 223 -21.98 -2.50 0.83
CA SER A 223 -20.82 -1.83 1.35
C SER A 223 -20.56 -0.50 0.62
N SER A 224 -20.31 0.55 1.37
CA SER A 224 -19.99 1.88 0.83
C SER A 224 -18.99 2.59 1.75
N THR A 225 -18.27 3.55 1.19
CA THR A 225 -17.41 4.46 1.95
C THR A 225 -18.00 5.86 1.86
N SER A 226 -18.38 6.44 2.99
CA SER A 226 -18.97 7.78 3.05
C SER A 226 -17.90 8.86 3.08
N ASP A 227 -16.85 8.67 3.88
CA ASP A 227 -15.76 9.62 4.05
C ASP A 227 -14.49 8.92 4.51
N ILE A 228 -13.34 9.42 4.04
CA ILE A 228 -12.02 9.06 4.53
C ILE A 228 -11.23 10.36 4.65
N SER A 229 -10.78 10.67 5.86
CA SER A 229 -9.94 11.85 6.12
C SER A 229 -8.53 11.45 6.50
N GLN A 230 -7.58 12.33 6.22
CA GLN A 230 -6.19 12.19 6.60
C GLN A 230 -5.63 13.55 7.00
N ASP A 231 -4.61 13.60 7.82
CA ASP A 231 -4.01 14.81 8.39
C ASP A 231 -2.65 15.19 7.77
N GLY A 232 -2.16 14.38 6.82
CA GLY A 232 -0.97 14.68 6.04
C GLY A 232 -1.17 15.85 5.08
N TYR A 233 -0.08 16.37 4.55
CA TYR A 233 -0.11 17.49 3.59
C TYR A 233 1.06 17.43 2.62
N ALA A 234 0.82 17.94 1.42
CA ALA A 234 1.88 18.11 0.43
C ALA A 234 2.92 19.14 0.89
N SER A 235 4.10 19.11 0.32
CA SER A 235 5.09 20.19 0.48
C SER A 235 4.49 21.54 0.08
N GLY A 236 4.87 22.60 0.77
CA GLY A 236 4.38 23.94 0.51
C GLY A 236 5.49 24.98 0.62
N GLU A 237 5.42 26.00 -0.22
CA GLU A 237 6.32 27.14 -0.19
C GLU A 237 5.71 28.26 0.66
N LEU A 238 6.57 29.03 1.32
CA LEU A 238 6.12 30.20 2.09
C LEU A 238 5.49 31.23 1.16
N HIS A 239 4.20 31.48 1.32
CA HIS A 239 3.42 32.43 0.51
C HIS A 239 3.25 33.76 1.16
N GLY A 240 3.19 33.83 2.49
CA GLY A 240 2.98 35.08 3.21
C GLY A 240 3.41 34.99 4.67
N LEU A 241 3.67 36.18 5.24
CA LEU A 241 4.02 36.33 6.65
C LEU A 241 3.04 37.35 7.30
N ARG A 242 2.60 37.02 8.51
CA ARG A 242 1.82 37.94 9.35
C ARG A 242 2.21 37.81 10.82
N ILE A 243 2.02 38.88 11.57
CA ILE A 243 2.19 38.84 13.04
C ILE A 243 0.79 38.86 13.66
N ASP A 244 0.52 37.95 14.57
CA ASP A 244 -0.74 37.92 15.32
C ASP A 244 -0.72 38.84 16.53
N GLY A 245 -1.86 38.94 17.24
CA GLY A 245 -2.00 39.80 18.44
C GLY A 245 -1.14 39.33 19.62
N ALA A 246 -0.60 38.12 19.59
CA ALA A 246 0.33 37.58 20.58
C ALA A 246 1.80 37.82 20.21
N GLY A 247 2.05 38.53 19.11
CA GLY A 247 3.41 38.76 18.62
C GLY A 247 4.04 37.54 17.96
N THR A 248 3.26 36.50 17.58
CA THR A 248 3.76 35.35 16.87
C THR A 248 3.84 35.66 15.39
N LEU A 249 4.99 35.46 14.78
CA LEU A 249 5.19 35.52 13.33
C LEU A 249 4.65 34.20 12.71
N ILE A 250 3.56 34.33 12.00
CA ILE A 250 2.87 33.22 11.34
C ILE A 250 3.22 33.21 9.85
N GLY A 251 3.78 32.11 9.37
CA GLY A 251 3.98 31.82 7.96
C GLY A 251 2.77 31.12 7.39
N SER A 252 2.23 31.60 6.28
CA SER A 252 1.21 30.92 5.47
C SER A 252 1.89 30.28 4.28
N PHE A 253 1.58 28.99 4.02
CA PHE A 253 2.20 28.19 2.97
C PHE A 253 1.20 27.89 1.85
N THR A 254 1.72 27.60 0.65
CA THR A 254 0.91 27.32 -0.55
C THR A 254 0.06 26.06 -0.42
N ASN A 255 0.41 25.14 0.52
CA ASN A 255 -0.37 23.94 0.84
C ASN A 255 -1.52 24.20 1.84
N GLY A 256 -1.84 25.46 2.13
CA GLY A 256 -2.90 25.87 3.05
C GLY A 256 -2.52 25.81 4.54
N ARG A 257 -1.32 25.38 4.88
CA ARG A 257 -0.85 25.33 6.27
C ARG A 257 -0.41 26.72 6.74
N SER A 258 -0.61 27.00 8.03
CA SER A 258 -0.07 28.17 8.71
C SER A 258 0.69 27.71 9.94
N LEU A 259 1.93 28.12 10.07
CA LEU A 259 2.83 27.74 11.17
C LEU A 259 3.37 28.97 11.87
N GLY A 260 3.43 28.92 13.19
CA GLY A 260 4.16 29.90 14.00
C GLY A 260 5.66 29.68 13.82
N LEU A 261 6.34 30.62 13.19
CA LEU A 261 7.76 30.53 12.86
C LEU A 261 8.66 31.11 13.94
N ALA A 262 8.20 32.21 14.58
CA ALA A 262 8.95 32.92 15.61
C ALA A 262 7.97 33.75 16.46
N GLN A 263 8.44 34.21 17.60
CA GLN A 263 7.70 35.14 18.44
C GLN A 263 8.54 36.39 18.69
N VAL A 264 7.90 37.57 18.64
CA VAL A 264 8.56 38.82 18.90
C VAL A 264 8.90 38.93 20.38
N GLY A 265 10.18 39.18 20.67
CA GLY A 265 10.65 39.45 22.01
C GLY A 265 10.34 40.92 22.37
N VAL A 266 9.81 41.12 23.55
CA VAL A 266 9.52 42.47 24.10
C VAL A 266 10.41 42.70 25.30
N ALA A 267 11.04 43.89 25.33
CA ALA A 267 11.79 44.36 26.48
C ALA A 267 10.99 45.38 27.27
N LYS A 268 10.80 45.15 28.55
CA LYS A 268 10.17 46.09 29.49
C LYS A 268 11.26 46.71 30.37
N PHE A 269 11.24 48.03 30.50
CA PHE A 269 12.16 48.75 31.37
C PHE A 269 11.39 49.35 32.55
N ALA A 270 12.08 49.53 33.67
CA ALA A 270 11.51 50.20 34.85
C ALA A 270 11.14 51.64 34.54
N ASN A 271 11.90 52.30 33.69
CA ASN A 271 11.61 53.64 33.20
C ASN A 271 11.92 53.77 31.70
N ASN A 272 10.89 53.66 30.84
CA ASN A 272 11.03 53.75 29.38
C ASN A 272 11.52 55.15 28.92
N GLN A 273 11.24 56.20 29.67
CA GLN A 273 11.69 57.59 29.34
C GLN A 273 13.17 57.79 29.64
N GLY A 274 13.79 56.91 30.41
CA GLY A 274 15.21 56.91 30.67
C GLY A 274 16.07 56.31 29.58
N LEU A 275 15.48 55.77 28.49
CA LEU A 275 16.22 55.25 27.36
C LEU A 275 16.85 56.37 26.54
N ALA A 276 18.09 56.17 26.07
CA ALA A 276 18.76 57.07 25.15
C ALA A 276 18.45 56.71 23.69
N GLY A 277 18.00 57.68 22.87
CA GLY A 277 17.79 57.49 21.44
C GLY A 277 19.12 57.47 20.70
N GLU A 278 19.38 56.38 19.92
CA GLU A 278 20.56 56.18 19.08
C GLU A 278 20.31 56.59 17.61
N GLY A 279 19.08 57.04 17.32
CA GLY A 279 18.64 57.31 15.96
C GLY A 279 18.01 56.14 15.25
N GLY A 280 17.20 56.35 14.20
CA GLY A 280 16.54 55.31 13.41
C GLY A 280 15.61 54.38 14.19
N ASN A 281 14.91 54.89 15.21
CA ASN A 281 14.05 54.14 16.14
C ASN A 281 14.80 53.14 17.06
N LEU A 282 16.11 53.30 17.20
CA LEU A 282 16.92 52.53 18.13
C LEU A 282 17.08 53.23 19.46
N PHE A 283 16.99 52.47 20.55
CA PHE A 283 17.14 52.94 21.90
C PHE A 283 18.17 52.10 22.65
N SER A 284 19.04 52.76 23.42
CA SER A 284 19.97 52.08 24.30
C SER A 284 19.59 52.26 25.77
N ARG A 285 19.97 51.31 26.61
CA ARG A 285 19.76 51.41 28.06
C ARG A 285 20.64 52.47 28.67
N THR A 286 20.16 53.10 29.69
CA THR A 286 20.93 54.03 30.53
C THR A 286 20.80 53.65 32.01
N ALA A 287 21.57 54.28 32.88
CA ALA A 287 21.42 54.13 34.32
C ALA A 287 20.00 54.52 34.83
N ASN A 288 19.32 55.41 34.11
CA ASN A 288 17.97 55.85 34.47
C ASN A 288 16.85 54.97 33.92
N SER A 289 17.10 54.13 32.90
CA SER A 289 16.10 53.21 32.36
C SER A 289 16.03 51.90 33.16
N GLY A 290 17.13 51.53 33.83
CA GLY A 290 17.31 50.21 34.42
C GLY A 290 17.63 49.14 33.39
N ASP A 291 17.78 47.90 33.86
CA ASP A 291 18.00 46.76 33.01
C ASP A 291 16.71 46.24 32.36
N PRO A 292 16.76 45.72 31.10
CA PRO A 292 15.59 45.22 30.43
C PRO A 292 15.13 43.88 31.02
N ILE A 293 13.81 43.74 31.23
CA ILE A 293 13.16 42.46 31.45
C ILE A 293 12.65 41.99 30.08
N ILE A 294 13.28 40.94 29.56
CA ILE A 294 12.96 40.43 28.23
C ILE A 294 11.97 39.27 28.40
N GLY A 295 10.86 39.34 27.65
CA GLY A 295 9.83 38.28 27.60
C GLY A 295 9.23 38.19 26.22
N ALA A 296 8.37 37.17 26.04
CA ALA A 296 7.53 37.08 24.85
C ALA A 296 6.44 38.18 24.86
N ALA A 297 5.99 38.61 23.71
CA ALA A 297 4.81 39.49 23.62
C ALA A 297 3.63 38.75 24.28
N GLN A 298 2.87 39.45 25.13
CA GLN A 298 1.78 38.90 25.95
C GLN A 298 2.19 38.09 27.21
N THR A 299 3.33 38.28 27.79
CA THR A 299 3.61 37.82 29.15
C THR A 299 3.40 38.88 30.21
#